data_e7fd79e877e25e2d875afd2785c97dfe
#
_entry.id   e7fd79e877e25e2d875afd2785c97dfe
#
_cell.length_a   1.000
_cell.length_b   1.000
_cell.length_c   1.000
_cell.angle_alpha   90.00
_cell.angle_beta   90.00
_cell.angle_gamma   90.00
#
_symmetry.space_group_name_H-M   'P 1'
#
loop_
_entity.id
_entity.type
_entity.pdbx_description
1 polymer ?
#
loop_
_entity_poly.entity_id
_entity_poly.type
_entity_poly.pdbx_seq_one_letter_code
_entity_poly.pdbx_strand_id
1 'polypeptide(L)'
;MSDASSSATPSSDLALVTCALTGVLTNPKQHPVPVTPEEMAAQAREAVDAGASILHLHFRDQTPGLGHLPSWDPDVAGAIADAIRAACPGVLLNFSTGVLGPDLSGPIACLRRGRPELAALNAGTLNYLKTRSGGAWAWPPMVFDNPVEKVEAFVTEMKALNILPECECFDTGIVRSIPLYQQVGLLGDAPSVSFVMGVASGMPAKPSWLPLLIEELPPRARWQVIAIGREAVWPLHRAAAERGGHLRTGLEDTFYLPDGGKAHGNGALIEALVKVALDAGRKVASPAEARALLGIA
;
A
#
# COMPACT_ATOMS: atom_id res chain seq x y z
N MET A 1 -35.66 -19.31 6.78
CA MET A 1 -35.08 -18.96 5.48
C MET A 1 -35.29 -17.47 5.31
N SER A 2 -34.36 -16.64 5.72
CA SER A 2 -34.40 -15.18 5.53
C SER A 2 -33.39 -14.84 4.44
N ASP A 3 -33.90 -14.34 3.33
CA ASP A 3 -33.12 -13.80 2.23
C ASP A 3 -32.19 -12.69 2.77
N ALA A 4 -30.93 -13.01 2.91
CA ALA A 4 -29.90 -12.00 3.06
C ALA A 4 -29.65 -11.39 1.68
N SER A 5 -30.41 -10.35 1.34
CA SER A 5 -30.08 -9.50 0.20
C SER A 5 -28.70 -8.88 0.46
N SER A 6 -27.70 -9.35 -0.27
CA SER A 6 -26.37 -8.77 -0.37
C SER A 6 -26.51 -7.33 -0.86
N SER A 7 -26.53 -6.36 0.06
CA SER A 7 -26.37 -4.96 -0.28
C SER A 7 -24.88 -4.70 -0.55
N ALA A 8 -24.43 -5.07 -1.74
CA ALA A 8 -23.15 -4.60 -2.24
C ALA A 8 -23.18 -3.07 -2.22
N THR A 9 -22.24 -2.44 -1.54
CA THR A 9 -22.00 -0.99 -1.60
C THR A 9 -21.92 -0.63 -3.09
N PRO A 10 -22.66 0.39 -3.58
CA PRO A 10 -22.52 0.80 -4.98
C PRO A 10 -21.05 1.11 -5.21
N SER A 11 -20.43 0.39 -6.15
CA SER A 11 -19.05 0.67 -6.53
C SER A 11 -19.03 2.12 -7.02
N SER A 12 -18.29 3.01 -6.35
CA SER A 12 -18.10 4.34 -6.89
C SER A 12 -17.45 4.19 -8.26
N ASP A 13 -17.89 4.93 -9.28
CA ASP A 13 -17.25 4.92 -10.60
C ASP A 13 -15.78 5.34 -10.54
N LEU A 14 -15.35 5.86 -9.38
CA LEU A 14 -14.01 6.36 -9.13
C LEU A 14 -13.10 5.27 -8.54
N ALA A 15 -11.94 5.06 -9.16
CA ALA A 15 -10.84 4.26 -8.64
C ALA A 15 -9.80 5.16 -7.96
N LEU A 16 -9.45 4.90 -6.71
CA LEU A 16 -8.23 5.45 -6.12
C LEU A 16 -7.03 4.74 -6.76
N VAL A 17 -6.02 5.53 -7.12
CA VAL A 17 -4.74 5.01 -7.63
C VAL A 17 -3.63 5.44 -6.67
N THR A 18 -2.99 4.44 -6.07
CA THR A 18 -1.86 4.63 -5.15
C THR A 18 -0.55 4.28 -5.85
N CYS A 19 0.43 5.17 -5.74
CA CYS A 19 1.80 4.89 -6.18
C CYS A 19 2.70 4.55 -4.99
N ALA A 20 3.29 3.36 -4.98
CA ALA A 20 4.30 2.94 -4.01
C ALA A 20 5.71 3.26 -4.53
N LEU A 21 6.28 4.41 -4.10
CA LEU A 21 7.41 5.05 -4.78
C LEU A 21 8.71 4.26 -4.72
N THR A 22 9.05 3.65 -3.57
CA THR A 22 10.43 3.16 -3.36
C THR A 22 10.56 1.81 -2.66
N GLY A 23 9.70 1.48 -1.65
CA GLY A 23 9.90 0.33 -0.78
C GLY A 23 11.26 0.34 -0.04
N VAL A 24 11.62 -0.77 0.62
CA VAL A 24 12.92 -0.90 1.32
C VAL A 24 13.67 -2.20 0.98
N LEU A 25 13.06 -3.10 0.21
CA LEU A 25 13.67 -4.40 -0.12
C LEU A 25 14.56 -4.34 -1.39
N THR A 26 14.45 -3.27 -2.16
CA THR A 26 15.21 -3.10 -3.41
C THR A 26 16.50 -2.35 -3.16
N ASN A 27 17.61 -2.85 -3.69
CA ASN A 27 18.89 -2.14 -3.66
C ASN A 27 18.90 -1.09 -4.80
N PRO A 28 19.03 0.23 -4.49
CA PRO A 28 19.06 1.30 -5.49
C PRO A 28 20.18 1.14 -6.54
N LYS A 29 21.27 0.43 -6.21
CA LYS A 29 22.35 0.11 -7.17
C LYS A 29 21.94 -0.91 -8.23
N GLN A 30 20.90 -1.71 -7.97
CA GLN A 30 20.41 -2.74 -8.90
C GLN A 30 19.18 -2.26 -9.68
N HIS A 31 18.35 -1.43 -9.03
CA HIS A 31 17.13 -0.87 -9.61
C HIS A 31 17.01 0.60 -9.19
N PRO A 32 16.79 1.52 -10.14
CA PRO A 32 16.68 2.95 -9.84
C PRO A 32 15.36 3.24 -9.09
N VAL A 33 15.43 3.20 -7.77
CA VAL A 33 14.36 3.64 -6.87
C VAL A 33 14.75 4.94 -6.19
N PRO A 34 13.84 5.89 -5.94
CA PRO A 34 14.16 7.15 -5.31
C PRO A 34 14.55 6.96 -3.83
N VAL A 35 15.53 7.74 -3.37
CA VAL A 35 16.08 7.70 -2.01
C VAL A 35 16.02 9.07 -1.36
N THR A 36 16.54 10.13 -2.02
CA THR A 36 16.62 11.48 -1.46
C THR A 36 15.28 12.22 -1.54
N PRO A 37 15.07 13.27 -0.74
CA PRO A 37 13.87 14.10 -0.84
C PRO A 37 13.61 14.61 -2.26
N GLU A 38 14.66 15.01 -2.98
CA GLU A 38 14.56 15.52 -4.37
C GLU A 38 14.14 14.41 -5.33
N GLU A 39 14.75 13.22 -5.22
CA GLU A 39 14.39 12.06 -6.04
C GLU A 39 12.96 11.61 -5.76
N MET A 40 12.56 11.57 -4.48
CA MET A 40 11.21 11.23 -4.05
C MET A 40 10.18 12.23 -4.59
N ALA A 41 10.48 13.55 -4.52
CA ALA A 41 9.60 14.58 -5.05
C ALA A 41 9.48 14.52 -6.58
N ALA A 42 10.57 14.24 -7.30
CA ALA A 42 10.55 14.07 -8.76
C ALA A 42 9.70 12.87 -9.17
N GLN A 43 9.90 11.69 -8.56
CA GLN A 43 9.12 10.49 -8.82
C GLN A 43 7.65 10.62 -8.38
N ALA A 44 7.39 11.37 -7.31
CA ALA A 44 6.04 11.74 -6.89
C ALA A 44 5.32 12.57 -7.95
N ARG A 45 6.01 13.58 -8.54
CA ARG A 45 5.46 14.41 -9.60
C ARG A 45 5.09 13.58 -10.83
N GLU A 46 6.00 12.72 -11.31
CA GLU A 46 5.72 11.81 -12.42
C GLU A 46 4.49 10.93 -12.15
N ALA A 47 4.38 10.37 -10.94
CA ALA A 47 3.26 9.52 -10.57
C ALA A 47 1.92 10.30 -10.49
N VAL A 48 1.93 11.50 -9.93
CA VAL A 48 0.73 12.36 -9.82
C VAL A 48 0.27 12.84 -11.18
N ASP A 49 1.20 13.28 -12.04
CA ASP A 49 0.90 13.71 -13.41
C ASP A 49 0.34 12.55 -14.25
N ALA A 50 0.72 11.31 -13.93
CA ALA A 50 0.17 10.08 -14.52
C ALA A 50 -1.19 9.65 -13.94
N GLY A 51 -1.66 10.26 -12.83
CA GLY A 51 -2.98 10.02 -12.24
C GLY A 51 -2.99 9.39 -10.86
N ALA A 52 -1.87 9.29 -10.14
CA ALA A 52 -1.88 8.88 -8.74
C ALA A 52 -2.50 9.95 -7.85
N SER A 53 -3.42 9.55 -6.96
CA SER A 53 -4.02 10.41 -5.95
C SER A 53 -3.44 10.20 -4.56
N ILE A 54 -2.77 9.08 -4.34
CA ILE A 54 -2.14 8.68 -3.08
C ILE A 54 -0.70 8.23 -3.36
N LEU A 55 0.24 8.61 -2.50
CA LEU A 55 1.64 8.18 -2.58
C LEU A 55 2.01 7.40 -1.32
N HIS A 56 2.37 6.13 -1.49
CA HIS A 56 2.88 5.29 -0.42
C HIS A 56 4.40 5.43 -0.31
N LEU A 57 4.87 5.72 0.90
CA LEU A 57 6.24 6.13 1.16
C LEU A 57 6.91 5.22 2.18
N HIS A 58 8.11 4.77 1.83
CA HIS A 58 9.13 4.29 2.73
C HIS A 58 10.26 5.31 2.81
N PHE A 59 11.00 5.29 3.90
CA PHE A 59 12.16 6.15 4.11
C PHE A 59 13.43 5.32 4.11
N ARG A 60 14.48 5.86 3.49
CA ARG A 60 15.76 5.21 3.33
C ARG A 60 16.87 6.04 3.95
N ASP A 61 17.96 5.40 4.36
CA ASP A 61 19.13 6.05 4.91
C ASP A 61 19.73 7.02 3.88
N GLN A 62 19.92 8.28 4.28
CA GLN A 62 20.41 9.36 3.42
C GLN A 62 21.94 9.41 3.36
N THR A 63 22.63 8.59 4.16
CA THR A 63 24.11 8.52 4.13
C THR A 63 24.57 7.97 2.77
N PRO A 64 25.53 8.62 2.09
CA PRO A 64 26.01 8.17 0.80
C PRO A 64 26.40 6.68 0.80
N GLY A 65 25.79 5.91 -0.11
CA GLY A 65 26.01 4.47 -0.24
C GLY A 65 25.12 3.58 0.64
N LEU A 66 24.38 4.13 1.61
CA LEU A 66 23.49 3.39 2.53
C LEU A 66 22.00 3.44 2.14
N GLY A 67 21.61 4.10 1.06
CA GLY A 67 20.22 4.18 0.59
C GLY A 67 19.51 2.84 0.33
N HIS A 68 20.21 1.71 0.47
CA HIS A 68 19.62 0.38 0.46
C HIS A 68 19.05 -0.06 1.83
N LEU A 69 19.32 0.71 2.90
CA LEU A 69 18.82 0.46 4.25
C LEU A 69 17.56 1.30 4.52
N PRO A 70 16.61 0.77 5.31
CA PRO A 70 15.48 1.57 5.78
C PRO A 70 15.94 2.61 6.81
N SER A 71 15.19 3.70 6.92
CA SER A 71 15.37 4.72 7.94
C SER A 71 14.07 4.97 8.69
N TRP A 72 14.18 5.14 10.00
CA TRP A 72 13.09 5.62 10.87
C TRP A 72 13.46 6.96 11.51
N ASP A 73 14.30 7.73 10.82
CA ASP A 73 14.62 9.09 11.21
C ASP A 73 13.43 10.02 10.88
N PRO A 74 12.80 10.67 11.88
CA PRO A 74 11.67 11.57 11.67
C PRO A 74 12.04 12.79 10.82
N ASP A 75 13.29 13.27 10.86
CA ASP A 75 13.71 14.41 10.06
C ASP A 75 13.81 14.04 8.58
N VAL A 76 14.30 12.84 8.27
CA VAL A 76 14.26 12.29 6.89
C VAL A 76 12.82 12.15 6.41
N ALA A 77 11.93 11.57 7.23
CA ALA A 77 10.52 11.42 6.89
C ALA A 77 9.85 12.78 6.65
N GLY A 78 10.15 13.75 7.51
CA GLY A 78 9.65 15.12 7.37
C GLY A 78 10.15 15.82 6.11
N ALA A 79 11.45 15.76 5.83
CA ALA A 79 12.05 16.39 4.66
C ALA A 79 11.46 15.82 3.34
N ILE A 80 11.26 14.50 3.26
CA ILE A 80 10.65 13.84 2.10
C ILE A 80 9.17 14.28 1.97
N ALA A 81 8.40 14.27 3.06
CA ALA A 81 7.00 14.69 3.02
C ALA A 81 6.84 16.15 2.59
N ASP A 82 7.68 17.04 3.14
CA ASP A 82 7.68 18.47 2.82
C ASP A 82 8.04 18.70 1.33
N ALA A 83 9.06 18.00 0.81
CA ALA A 83 9.47 18.07 -0.59
C ALA A 83 8.35 17.58 -1.55
N ILE A 84 7.69 16.46 -1.21
CA ILE A 84 6.58 15.93 -2.02
C ILE A 84 5.38 16.88 -1.97
N ARG A 85 5.00 17.42 -0.82
CA ARG A 85 3.88 18.37 -0.71
C ARG A 85 4.14 19.66 -1.49
N ALA A 86 5.38 20.14 -1.51
CA ALA A 86 5.78 21.29 -2.32
C ALA A 86 5.67 20.99 -3.83
N ALA A 87 6.11 19.80 -4.24
CA ALA A 87 6.05 19.36 -5.65
C ALA A 87 4.63 19.02 -6.10
N CYS A 88 3.81 18.39 -5.26
CA CYS A 88 2.50 17.85 -5.58
C CYS A 88 1.43 18.34 -4.59
N PRO A 89 1.03 19.63 -4.64
CA PRO A 89 0.04 20.17 -3.70
C PRO A 89 -1.27 19.37 -3.71
N GLY A 90 -1.75 19.00 -2.54
CA GLY A 90 -3.02 18.31 -2.35
C GLY A 90 -2.97 16.78 -2.48
N VAL A 91 -1.86 16.19 -2.93
CA VAL A 91 -1.71 14.72 -2.94
C VAL A 91 -1.80 14.15 -1.54
N LEU A 92 -2.35 12.94 -1.39
CA LEU A 92 -2.41 12.26 -0.12
C LEU A 92 -1.14 11.42 0.09
N LEU A 93 -0.58 11.51 1.29
CA LEU A 93 0.56 10.71 1.69
C LEU A 93 0.12 9.53 2.54
N ASN A 94 0.69 8.38 2.29
CA ASN A 94 0.51 7.14 3.02
C ASN A 94 1.88 6.63 3.49
N PHE A 95 2.15 6.67 4.79
CA PHE A 95 3.45 6.24 5.32
C PHE A 95 3.43 4.75 5.67
N SER A 96 4.47 4.04 5.27
CA SER A 96 4.72 2.70 5.79
C SER A 96 4.99 2.75 7.30
N THR A 97 4.51 1.72 8.03
CA THR A 97 4.86 1.49 9.44
C THR A 97 5.49 0.11 9.65
N GLY A 98 5.86 -0.57 8.57
CA GLY A 98 6.40 -1.92 8.58
C GLY A 98 7.77 -1.99 9.26
N VAL A 99 7.80 -2.29 10.55
CA VAL A 99 9.00 -2.47 11.37
C VAL A 99 9.06 -3.87 11.97
N LEU A 100 10.27 -4.43 12.03
CA LEU A 100 10.52 -5.70 12.72
C LEU A 100 10.76 -5.46 14.21
N GLY A 101 10.32 -6.41 15.04
CA GLY A 101 10.45 -6.33 16.49
C GLY A 101 9.46 -5.41 17.18
N PRO A 102 9.59 -5.24 18.50
CA PRO A 102 8.60 -4.56 19.34
C PRO A 102 8.80 -3.04 19.44
N ASP A 103 9.93 -2.50 18.97
CA ASP A 103 10.19 -1.06 19.07
C ASP A 103 9.45 -0.30 17.97
N LEU A 104 8.41 0.45 18.36
CA LEU A 104 7.59 1.28 17.48
C LEU A 104 7.96 2.76 17.49
N SER A 105 8.96 3.14 18.29
CA SER A 105 9.30 4.56 18.53
C SER A 105 9.68 5.28 17.24
N GLY A 106 10.46 4.66 16.37
CA GLY A 106 10.88 5.22 15.10
C GLY A 106 9.71 5.48 14.14
N PRO A 107 8.93 4.45 13.75
CA PRO A 107 7.74 4.65 12.90
C PRO A 107 6.77 5.69 13.47
N ILE A 108 6.49 5.66 14.78
CA ILE A 108 5.61 6.64 15.44
C ILE A 108 6.19 8.07 15.35
N ALA A 109 7.50 8.24 15.55
CA ALA A 109 8.14 9.54 15.38
C ALA A 109 8.02 10.06 13.94
N CYS A 110 8.15 9.19 12.93
CA CYS A 110 7.93 9.55 11.53
C CYS A 110 6.48 9.98 11.27
N LEU A 111 5.48 9.28 11.81
CA LEU A 111 4.06 9.67 11.71
C LEU A 111 3.81 11.05 12.34
N ARG A 112 4.34 11.29 13.52
CA ARG A 112 4.22 12.57 14.24
C ARG A 112 4.84 13.73 13.48
N ARG A 113 6.01 13.53 12.89
CA ARG A 113 6.75 14.57 12.13
C ARG A 113 6.14 14.81 10.75
N GLY A 114 5.82 13.75 10.01
CA GLY A 114 5.38 13.86 8.63
C GLY A 114 3.89 14.11 8.46
N ARG A 115 3.06 13.76 9.46
CA ARG A 115 1.60 13.96 9.44
C ARG A 115 0.95 13.52 8.11
N PRO A 116 1.10 12.26 7.69
CA PRO A 116 0.45 11.77 6.49
C PRO A 116 -1.07 11.66 6.67
N GLU A 117 -1.80 11.62 5.59
CA GLU A 117 -3.25 11.41 5.59
C GLU A 117 -3.62 9.96 5.90
N LEU A 118 -2.80 9.03 5.42
CA LEU A 118 -2.94 7.59 5.66
C LEU A 118 -1.64 7.01 6.21
N ALA A 119 -1.75 5.87 6.85
CA ALA A 119 -0.57 5.04 7.13
C ALA A 119 -0.90 3.56 6.97
N ALA A 120 0.02 2.82 6.38
CA ALA A 120 -0.07 1.38 6.26
C ALA A 120 -0.02 0.74 7.65
N LEU A 121 -1.02 -0.09 7.94
CA LEU A 121 -1.15 -0.87 9.16
C LEU A 121 -1.02 -2.34 8.80
N ASN A 122 0.10 -2.98 9.15
CA ASN A 122 0.24 -4.41 8.96
C ASN A 122 -0.72 -5.12 9.91
N ALA A 123 -1.83 -5.67 9.39
CA ALA A 123 -2.98 -6.07 10.17
C ALA A 123 -2.83 -7.47 10.82
N GLY A 124 -1.67 -8.11 10.70
CA GLY A 124 -1.39 -9.41 11.31
C GLY A 124 0.00 -9.94 11.01
N THR A 125 0.35 -11.00 11.70
CA THR A 125 1.66 -11.67 11.64
C THR A 125 1.73 -12.66 10.48
N LEU A 126 2.87 -12.70 9.80
CA LEU A 126 3.14 -13.61 8.67
C LEU A 126 4.52 -14.25 8.82
N ASN A 127 4.65 -15.55 8.52
CA ASN A 127 5.96 -16.14 8.22
C ASN A 127 6.44 -15.60 6.87
N TYR A 128 7.51 -14.81 6.87
CA TYR A 128 8.03 -14.19 5.64
C TYR A 128 9.10 -15.10 5.02
N LEU A 129 8.69 -15.89 4.04
CA LEU A 129 9.50 -16.93 3.43
C LEU A 129 9.74 -16.65 1.95
N LYS A 130 10.94 -16.99 1.47
CA LYS A 130 11.26 -16.99 0.04
C LYS A 130 12.31 -18.03 -0.27
N THR A 131 12.12 -18.76 -1.37
CA THR A 131 13.10 -19.72 -1.89
C THR A 131 13.82 -19.16 -3.12
N ARG A 132 15.06 -19.63 -3.34
CA ARG A 132 15.78 -19.45 -4.61
C ARG A 132 15.38 -20.55 -5.60
N SER A 133 15.65 -20.33 -6.88
CA SER A 133 15.63 -21.43 -7.86
C SER A 133 16.61 -22.51 -7.41
N GLY A 134 16.10 -23.74 -7.18
CA GLY A 134 16.90 -24.85 -6.63
C GLY A 134 16.57 -25.22 -5.17
N GLY A 135 15.58 -24.58 -4.54
CA GLY A 135 14.97 -25.03 -3.28
C GLY A 135 15.63 -24.55 -1.99
N ALA A 136 16.69 -23.77 -2.06
CA ALA A 136 17.30 -23.17 -0.87
C ALA A 136 16.55 -21.87 -0.46
N TRP A 137 16.59 -21.52 0.83
CA TRP A 137 16.07 -20.23 1.30
C TRP A 137 16.84 -19.07 0.67
N ALA A 138 16.12 -18.04 0.25
CA ALA A 138 16.72 -16.81 -0.30
C ALA A 138 17.37 -15.97 0.80
N TRP A 139 16.81 -16.03 1.99
CA TRP A 139 17.31 -15.50 3.28
C TRP A 139 16.86 -16.43 4.41
N PRO A 140 17.41 -16.31 5.61
CA PRO A 140 16.90 -17.07 6.78
C PRO A 140 15.40 -16.84 6.96
N PRO A 141 14.60 -17.90 7.18
CA PRO A 141 13.18 -17.74 7.48
C PRO A 141 12.97 -16.78 8.65
N MET A 142 12.04 -15.85 8.48
CA MET A 142 11.73 -14.83 9.48
C MET A 142 10.23 -14.71 9.69
N VAL A 143 9.84 -14.19 10.85
CA VAL A 143 8.48 -13.79 11.14
C VAL A 143 8.38 -12.26 10.92
N PHE A 144 7.44 -11.85 10.10
CA PHE A 144 7.00 -10.46 10.06
C PHE A 144 5.94 -10.31 11.14
N ASP A 145 6.39 -9.94 12.33
CA ASP A 145 5.61 -9.96 13.57
C ASP A 145 4.74 -8.70 13.68
N ASN A 146 3.45 -8.90 13.64
CA ASN A 146 2.43 -7.87 13.86
C ASN A 146 1.33 -8.45 14.77
N PRO A 147 1.65 -8.73 16.04
CA PRO A 147 0.67 -9.21 17.01
C PRO A 147 -0.37 -8.12 17.30
N VAL A 148 -1.50 -8.49 17.89
CA VAL A 148 -2.64 -7.59 18.12
C VAL A 148 -2.22 -6.35 18.91
N GLU A 149 -1.37 -6.48 19.92
CA GLU A 149 -0.88 -5.37 20.75
C GLU A 149 -0.12 -4.32 19.90
N LYS A 150 0.62 -4.76 18.89
CA LYS A 150 1.33 -3.88 17.96
C LYS A 150 0.35 -3.17 17.03
N VAL A 151 -0.66 -3.89 16.53
CA VAL A 151 -1.74 -3.33 15.73
C VAL A 151 -2.50 -2.26 16.53
N GLU A 152 -2.88 -2.56 17.78
CA GLU A 152 -3.57 -1.62 18.70
C GLU A 152 -2.74 -0.35 18.96
N ALA A 153 -1.44 -0.52 19.20
CA ALA A 153 -0.54 0.62 19.45
C ALA A 153 -0.48 1.56 18.24
N PHE A 154 -0.33 1.04 17.03
CA PHE A 154 -0.34 1.86 15.82
C PHE A 154 -1.70 2.52 15.56
N VAL A 155 -2.80 1.79 15.69
CA VAL A 155 -4.14 2.36 15.50
C VAL A 155 -4.43 3.47 16.51
N THR A 156 -4.03 3.31 17.78
CA THR A 156 -4.16 4.32 18.81
C THR A 156 -3.43 5.61 18.45
N GLU A 157 -2.19 5.48 17.98
CA GLU A 157 -1.39 6.63 17.55
C GLU A 157 -1.97 7.28 16.29
N MET A 158 -2.36 6.50 15.29
CA MET A 158 -2.96 6.99 14.06
C MET A 158 -4.25 7.76 14.35
N LYS A 159 -5.13 7.25 15.23
CA LYS A 159 -6.34 7.95 15.66
C LYS A 159 -6.03 9.28 16.36
N ALA A 160 -5.03 9.30 17.26
CA ALA A 160 -4.61 10.53 17.95
C ALA A 160 -4.08 11.60 17.00
N LEU A 161 -3.52 11.19 15.85
CA LEU A 161 -2.98 12.06 14.82
C LEU A 161 -3.96 12.37 13.69
N ASN A 162 -5.19 11.84 13.71
CA ASN A 162 -6.18 11.88 12.62
C ASN A 162 -5.64 11.27 11.31
N ILE A 163 -4.85 10.20 11.39
CA ILE A 163 -4.33 9.43 10.27
C ILE A 163 -5.25 8.24 10.02
N LEU A 164 -5.66 8.02 8.77
CA LEU A 164 -6.49 6.87 8.38
C LEU A 164 -5.62 5.60 8.28
N PRO A 165 -5.90 4.55 9.08
CA PRO A 165 -5.23 3.27 8.92
C PRO A 165 -5.59 2.60 7.60
N GLU A 166 -4.59 2.13 6.85
CA GLU A 166 -4.74 1.24 5.69
C GLU A 166 -4.27 -0.15 6.08
N CYS A 167 -5.21 -1.08 6.25
CA CYS A 167 -4.95 -2.42 6.74
C CYS A 167 -4.33 -3.31 5.65
N GLU A 168 -3.03 -3.55 5.69
CA GLU A 168 -2.34 -4.47 4.79
C GLU A 168 -2.53 -5.92 5.28
N CYS A 169 -3.17 -6.72 4.43
CA CYS A 169 -3.50 -8.12 4.69
C CYS A 169 -2.73 -9.04 3.75
N PHE A 170 -1.82 -9.84 4.29
CA PHE A 170 -0.92 -10.72 3.53
C PHE A 170 -1.48 -12.14 3.34
N ASP A 171 -2.44 -12.55 4.15
CA ASP A 171 -3.13 -13.84 4.04
C ASP A 171 -4.61 -13.75 4.41
N THR A 172 -5.35 -14.84 4.20
CA THR A 172 -6.79 -14.91 4.44
C THR A 172 -7.16 -14.80 5.92
N GLY A 173 -6.32 -15.28 6.83
CA GLY A 173 -6.55 -15.17 8.28
C GLY A 173 -6.46 -13.73 8.74
N ILE A 174 -5.52 -12.95 8.16
CA ILE A 174 -5.39 -11.52 8.42
C ILE A 174 -6.62 -10.76 7.89
N VAL A 175 -7.13 -11.10 6.68
CA VAL A 175 -8.38 -10.51 6.15
C VAL A 175 -9.53 -10.75 7.12
N ARG A 176 -9.68 -11.97 7.65
CA ARG A 176 -10.73 -12.33 8.60
C ARG A 176 -10.59 -11.66 9.97
N SER A 177 -9.42 -11.10 10.29
CA SER A 177 -9.24 -10.32 11.51
C SER A 177 -9.86 -8.91 11.40
N ILE A 178 -10.05 -8.37 10.21
CA ILE A 178 -10.58 -7.00 10.00
C ILE A 178 -11.96 -6.81 10.62
N PRO A 179 -12.98 -7.67 10.38
CA PRO A 179 -14.27 -7.52 11.06
C PRO A 179 -14.17 -7.68 12.58
N LEU A 180 -13.23 -8.47 13.10
CA LEU A 180 -13.01 -8.60 14.55
C LEU A 180 -12.45 -7.30 15.14
N TYR A 181 -11.47 -6.67 14.48
CA TYR A 181 -10.95 -5.36 14.88
C TYR A 181 -12.03 -4.26 14.85
N GLN A 182 -12.97 -4.36 13.91
CA GLN A 182 -14.12 -3.47 13.87
C GLN A 182 -15.07 -3.72 15.05
N GLN A 183 -15.40 -4.97 15.36
CA GLN A 183 -16.27 -5.36 16.47
C GLN A 183 -15.79 -4.86 17.83
N VAL A 184 -14.49 -4.85 18.07
CA VAL A 184 -13.89 -4.35 19.31
C VAL A 184 -13.65 -2.82 19.30
N GLY A 185 -14.08 -2.13 18.23
CA GLY A 185 -13.93 -0.67 18.09
C GLY A 185 -12.51 -0.21 17.74
N LEU A 186 -11.63 -1.12 17.38
CA LEU A 186 -10.26 -0.78 16.96
C LEU A 186 -10.28 -0.11 15.59
N LEU A 187 -11.07 -0.59 14.63
CA LEU A 187 -11.29 0.05 13.34
C LEU A 187 -12.67 0.69 13.26
N GLY A 188 -12.80 1.74 12.44
CA GLY A 188 -14.07 2.42 12.17
C GLY A 188 -14.98 1.63 11.22
N ASP A 189 -16.18 2.20 10.96
CA ASP A 189 -17.24 1.54 10.15
C ASP A 189 -16.87 1.26 8.69
N ALA A 190 -15.91 1.98 8.14
CA ALA A 190 -15.48 1.86 6.75
C ALA A 190 -13.96 1.70 6.66
N PRO A 191 -13.41 0.54 7.10
CA PRO A 191 -11.97 0.30 7.08
C PRO A 191 -11.42 0.31 5.65
N SER A 192 -10.20 0.80 5.49
CA SER A 192 -9.43 0.67 4.25
C SER A 192 -8.56 -0.59 4.33
N VAL A 193 -8.69 -1.48 3.35
CA VAL A 193 -8.06 -2.80 3.34
C VAL A 193 -7.26 -2.99 2.06
N SER A 194 -6.02 -3.42 2.20
CA SER A 194 -5.12 -3.73 1.09
C SER A 194 -4.82 -5.23 1.06
N PHE A 195 -5.26 -5.91 0.01
CA PHE A 195 -4.88 -7.29 -0.24
C PHE A 195 -3.47 -7.33 -0.81
N VAL A 196 -2.48 -7.70 0.01
CA VAL A 196 -1.08 -7.84 -0.43
C VAL A 196 -0.90 -9.24 -1.01
N MET A 197 -0.82 -9.30 -2.33
CA MET A 197 -0.80 -10.55 -3.09
C MET A 197 0.51 -10.69 -3.89
N GLY A 198 1.08 -11.90 -3.89
CA GLY A 198 2.34 -12.19 -4.60
C GLY A 198 3.57 -12.34 -3.69
N VAL A 199 3.47 -12.03 -2.40
CA VAL A 199 4.48 -12.44 -1.41
C VAL A 199 4.47 -13.96 -1.33
N ALA A 200 5.67 -14.58 -1.39
CA ALA A 200 5.80 -16.03 -1.59
C ALA A 200 5.11 -16.89 -0.53
N SER A 201 5.03 -16.42 0.71
CA SER A 201 4.38 -17.11 1.83
C SER A 201 3.00 -16.56 2.19
N GLY A 202 2.52 -15.58 1.44
CA GLY A 202 1.19 -14.99 1.59
C GLY A 202 0.22 -15.43 0.50
N MET A 203 -0.75 -14.57 0.20
CA MET A 203 -1.73 -14.81 -0.87
C MET A 203 -1.07 -14.77 -2.25
N PRO A 204 -1.37 -15.72 -3.14
CA PRO A 204 -0.85 -15.69 -4.51
C PRO A 204 -1.50 -14.55 -5.32
N ALA A 205 -0.77 -13.96 -6.26
CA ALA A 205 -1.29 -12.92 -7.17
C ALA A 205 -2.23 -13.55 -8.24
N LYS A 206 -3.38 -14.10 -7.79
CA LYS A 206 -4.36 -14.78 -8.65
C LYS A 206 -5.72 -14.09 -8.58
N PRO A 207 -6.30 -13.65 -9.71
CA PRO A 207 -7.64 -13.04 -9.76
C PRO A 207 -8.74 -13.89 -9.13
N SER A 208 -8.63 -15.22 -9.17
CA SER A 208 -9.60 -16.16 -8.62
C SER A 208 -9.77 -16.10 -7.10
N TRP A 209 -8.83 -15.46 -6.38
CA TRP A 209 -8.91 -15.29 -4.93
C TRP A 209 -9.75 -14.07 -4.52
N LEU A 210 -9.90 -13.07 -5.40
CA LEU A 210 -10.60 -11.82 -5.07
C LEU A 210 -12.04 -12.03 -4.57
N PRO A 211 -12.90 -12.87 -5.19
CA PRO A 211 -14.25 -13.08 -4.68
C PRO A 211 -14.29 -13.55 -3.23
N LEU A 212 -13.42 -14.50 -2.87
CA LEU A 212 -13.33 -15.05 -1.51
C LEU A 212 -12.84 -13.99 -0.49
N LEU A 213 -11.88 -13.16 -0.89
CA LEU A 213 -11.36 -12.11 -0.01
C LEU A 213 -12.37 -10.98 0.20
N ILE A 214 -13.11 -10.61 -0.85
CA ILE A 214 -14.15 -9.58 -0.79
C ILE A 214 -15.31 -10.02 0.09
N GLU A 215 -15.70 -11.31 0.03
CA GLU A 215 -16.77 -11.89 0.86
C GLU A 215 -16.49 -11.79 2.36
N GLU A 216 -15.21 -11.83 2.77
CA GLU A 216 -14.80 -11.73 4.17
C GLU A 216 -14.71 -10.29 4.69
N LEU A 217 -14.88 -9.27 3.83
CA LEU A 217 -14.79 -7.87 4.25
C LEU A 217 -16.08 -7.37 4.90
N PRO A 218 -15.97 -6.44 5.87
CA PRO A 218 -17.13 -5.71 6.35
C PRO A 218 -17.86 -4.95 5.23
N PRO A 219 -19.20 -4.80 5.28
CA PRO A 219 -20.00 -4.27 4.17
C PRO A 219 -19.61 -2.90 3.63
N ARG A 220 -18.95 -2.07 4.43
CA ARG A 220 -18.52 -0.71 4.06
C ARG A 220 -17.01 -0.58 3.85
N ALA A 221 -16.29 -1.69 3.89
CA ALA A 221 -14.85 -1.67 3.66
C ALA A 221 -14.52 -1.14 2.26
N ARG A 222 -13.52 -0.27 2.18
CA ARG A 222 -12.85 0.09 0.93
C ARG A 222 -11.66 -0.83 0.76
N TRP A 223 -11.46 -1.34 -0.43
CA TRP A 223 -10.37 -2.29 -0.64
C TRP A 223 -9.58 -2.00 -1.90
N GLN A 224 -8.31 -2.35 -1.87
CA GLN A 224 -7.42 -2.32 -3.02
C GLN A 224 -6.58 -3.58 -3.10
N VAL A 225 -5.92 -3.76 -4.24
CA VAL A 225 -4.92 -4.81 -4.43
C VAL A 225 -3.53 -4.18 -4.48
N ILE A 226 -2.61 -4.78 -3.73
CA ILE A 226 -1.16 -4.59 -3.85
C ILE A 226 -0.63 -5.87 -4.50
N ALA A 227 -0.12 -5.78 -5.73
CA ALA A 227 0.30 -6.93 -6.52
C ALA A 227 1.82 -6.94 -6.69
N ILE A 228 2.48 -7.85 -5.95
CA ILE A 228 3.95 -7.96 -5.93
C ILE A 228 4.39 -9.04 -6.90
N GLY A 229 5.20 -8.67 -7.89
CA GLY A 229 5.69 -9.63 -8.88
C GLY A 229 6.20 -9.00 -10.16
N ARG A 230 6.18 -9.78 -11.23
CA ARG A 230 6.53 -9.33 -12.58
C ARG A 230 5.25 -9.04 -13.39
N GLU A 231 5.35 -9.00 -14.71
CA GLU A 231 4.22 -8.72 -15.62
C GLU A 231 2.96 -9.56 -15.37
N ALA A 232 3.10 -10.74 -14.79
CA ALA A 232 1.99 -11.64 -14.46
C ALA A 232 1.02 -11.09 -13.39
N VAL A 233 1.34 -9.98 -12.73
CA VAL A 233 0.44 -9.34 -11.73
C VAL A 233 -0.63 -8.46 -12.38
N TRP A 234 -0.45 -7.99 -13.59
CA TRP A 234 -1.37 -7.05 -14.25
C TRP A 234 -2.80 -7.56 -14.45
N PRO A 235 -3.05 -8.86 -14.76
CA PRO A 235 -4.41 -9.41 -14.75
C PRO A 235 -5.13 -9.30 -13.41
N LEU A 236 -4.39 -9.28 -12.28
CA LEU A 236 -4.97 -9.09 -10.96
C LEU A 236 -5.47 -7.65 -10.75
N HIS A 237 -4.72 -6.64 -11.20
CA HIS A 237 -5.18 -5.24 -11.19
C HIS A 237 -6.45 -5.05 -12.02
N ARG A 238 -6.50 -5.66 -13.22
CA ARG A 238 -7.70 -5.63 -14.06
C ARG A 238 -8.90 -6.25 -13.34
N ALA A 239 -8.72 -7.44 -12.77
CA ALA A 239 -9.80 -8.11 -12.04
C ALA A 239 -10.25 -7.33 -10.78
N ALA A 240 -9.35 -6.60 -10.13
CA ALA A 240 -9.69 -5.70 -9.03
C ALA A 240 -10.51 -4.50 -9.52
N ALA A 241 -10.09 -3.84 -10.59
CA ALA A 241 -10.80 -2.71 -11.19
C ALA A 241 -12.23 -3.10 -11.62
N GLU A 242 -12.40 -4.24 -12.29
CA GLU A 242 -13.69 -4.77 -12.72
C GLU A 242 -14.65 -5.09 -11.56
N ARG A 243 -14.12 -5.31 -10.35
CA ARG A 243 -14.88 -5.61 -9.11
C ARG A 243 -15.05 -4.41 -8.18
N GLY A 244 -14.72 -3.22 -8.65
CA GLY A 244 -14.86 -2.01 -7.84
C GLY A 244 -13.73 -1.75 -6.83
N GLY A 245 -12.66 -2.56 -6.83
CA GLY A 245 -11.48 -2.35 -6.01
C GLY A 245 -10.67 -1.14 -6.43
N HIS A 246 -9.94 -0.54 -5.50
CA HIS A 246 -8.91 0.46 -5.77
C HIS A 246 -7.59 -0.23 -6.16
N LEU A 247 -6.62 0.54 -6.63
CA LEU A 247 -5.44 0.01 -7.31
C LEU A 247 -4.16 0.62 -6.74
N ARG A 248 -3.14 -0.21 -6.55
CA ARG A 248 -1.80 0.25 -6.16
C ARG A 248 -0.73 -0.46 -6.99
N THR A 249 0.24 0.30 -7.49
CA THR A 249 1.50 -0.17 -8.07
C THR A 249 2.62 0.84 -7.84
N GLY A 250 3.83 0.51 -8.23
CA GLY A 250 5.00 1.36 -8.15
C GLY A 250 6.28 0.55 -8.07
N LEU A 251 7.42 1.24 -8.03
CA LEU A 251 8.75 0.61 -8.00
C LEU A 251 9.00 -0.22 -6.73
N GLU A 252 8.17 -0.09 -5.70
CA GLU A 252 8.15 -0.98 -4.54
C GLU A 252 7.59 -2.36 -4.91
N ASP A 253 6.51 -2.40 -5.70
CA ASP A 253 5.69 -3.60 -5.94
C ASP A 253 6.13 -4.36 -7.19
N THR A 254 6.52 -3.64 -8.25
CA THR A 254 6.98 -4.22 -9.53
C THR A 254 7.91 -3.28 -10.31
N PHE A 255 8.75 -3.85 -11.16
CA PHE A 255 9.57 -3.12 -12.14
C PHE A 255 9.09 -3.34 -13.57
N TYR A 256 7.99 -4.09 -13.77
CA TYR A 256 7.58 -4.59 -15.07
C TYR A 256 6.23 -4.01 -15.49
N LEU A 257 6.20 -3.51 -16.72
CA LEU A 257 4.99 -3.11 -17.42
C LEU A 257 4.17 -4.33 -17.87
N PRO A 258 2.90 -4.16 -18.32
CA PRO A 258 2.05 -5.26 -18.78
C PRO A 258 2.64 -6.11 -19.91
N ASP A 259 3.47 -5.51 -20.76
CA ASP A 259 4.15 -6.17 -21.88
C ASP A 259 5.44 -6.92 -21.48
N GLY A 260 5.81 -6.85 -20.18
CA GLY A 260 7.04 -7.44 -19.65
C GLY A 260 8.27 -6.53 -19.76
N GLY A 261 8.15 -5.35 -20.36
CA GLY A 261 9.18 -4.33 -20.39
C GLY A 261 9.44 -3.76 -18.99
N LYS A 262 10.68 -3.30 -18.74
CA LYS A 262 11.00 -2.60 -17.48
C LYS A 262 10.51 -1.17 -17.53
N ALA A 263 9.84 -0.74 -16.47
CA ALA A 263 9.47 0.65 -16.28
C ALA A 263 10.71 1.52 -16.03
N HIS A 264 10.71 2.72 -16.59
CA HIS A 264 11.78 3.71 -16.39
C HIS A 264 11.61 4.50 -15.08
N GLY A 265 10.40 4.48 -14.49
CA GLY A 265 10.06 5.20 -13.26
C GLY A 265 8.63 4.87 -12.82
N ASN A 266 8.21 5.52 -11.76
CA ASN A 266 6.86 5.34 -11.21
C ASN A 266 5.77 5.86 -12.17
N GLY A 267 6.01 6.95 -12.91
CA GLY A 267 5.06 7.51 -13.87
C GLY A 267 4.56 6.47 -14.87
N ALA A 268 5.46 5.72 -15.50
CA ALA A 268 5.10 4.69 -16.49
C ALA A 268 4.24 3.55 -15.89
N LEU A 269 4.51 3.15 -14.65
CA LEU A 269 3.69 2.15 -13.94
C LEU A 269 2.30 2.68 -13.65
N ILE A 270 2.19 3.93 -13.22
CA ILE A 270 0.90 4.56 -12.92
C ILE A 270 0.10 4.80 -14.20
N GLU A 271 0.71 5.24 -15.30
CA GLU A 271 0.03 5.34 -16.62
C GLU A 271 -0.59 4.02 -17.04
N ALA A 272 0.17 2.92 -16.90
CA ALA A 272 -0.34 1.58 -17.19
C ALA A 272 -1.50 1.18 -16.25
N LEU A 273 -1.42 1.52 -14.97
CA LEU A 273 -2.46 1.21 -13.99
C LEU A 273 -3.73 2.05 -14.22
N VAL A 274 -3.59 3.32 -14.53
CA VAL A 274 -4.69 4.22 -14.93
C VAL A 274 -5.39 3.66 -16.16
N LYS A 275 -4.64 3.20 -17.16
CA LYS A 275 -5.22 2.54 -18.34
C LYS A 275 -6.04 1.31 -17.95
N VAL A 276 -5.57 0.49 -17.01
CA VAL A 276 -6.33 -0.67 -16.50
C VAL A 276 -7.66 -0.23 -15.87
N ALA A 277 -7.69 0.86 -15.09
CA ALA A 277 -8.91 1.40 -14.50
C ALA A 277 -9.89 1.88 -15.58
N LEU A 278 -9.40 2.65 -16.56
CA LEU A 278 -10.20 3.17 -17.67
C LEU A 278 -10.75 2.05 -18.57
N ASP A 279 -9.95 1.06 -18.89
CA ASP A 279 -10.37 -0.13 -19.68
C ASP A 279 -11.43 -0.96 -18.94
N ALA A 280 -11.48 -0.89 -17.60
CA ALA A 280 -12.54 -1.48 -16.78
C ALA A 280 -13.77 -0.57 -16.63
N GLY A 281 -13.84 0.55 -17.35
CA GLY A 281 -14.95 1.50 -17.33
C GLY A 281 -14.99 2.43 -16.12
N ARG A 282 -13.88 2.53 -15.35
CA ARG A 282 -13.81 3.37 -14.15
C ARG A 282 -13.03 4.66 -14.41
N LYS A 283 -13.43 5.73 -13.73
CA LYS A 283 -12.68 6.99 -13.69
C LYS A 283 -11.63 6.91 -12.59
N VAL A 284 -10.54 7.64 -12.76
CA VAL A 284 -9.50 7.78 -11.73
C VAL A 284 -9.77 9.02 -10.89
N ALA A 285 -9.73 8.85 -9.57
CA ALA A 285 -9.99 9.94 -8.63
C ALA A 285 -8.80 10.91 -8.58
N SER A 286 -9.08 12.19 -8.70
CA SER A 286 -8.14 13.25 -8.32
C SER A 286 -7.82 13.21 -6.83
N PRO A 287 -6.74 13.86 -6.34
CA PRO A 287 -6.47 13.95 -4.91
C PRO A 287 -7.63 14.52 -4.09
N ALA A 288 -8.37 15.49 -4.60
CA ALA A 288 -9.54 16.07 -3.93
C ALA A 288 -10.70 15.08 -3.82
N GLU A 289 -10.98 14.33 -4.90
CA GLU A 289 -11.99 13.26 -4.89
C GLU A 289 -11.56 12.09 -3.99
N ALA A 290 -10.26 11.78 -3.95
CA ALA A 290 -9.72 10.76 -3.04
C ALA A 290 -9.94 11.14 -1.57
N ARG A 291 -9.69 12.40 -1.18
CA ARG A 291 -10.01 12.91 0.16
C ARG A 291 -11.48 12.71 0.51
N ALA A 292 -12.37 13.12 -0.40
CA ALA A 292 -13.81 12.97 -0.19
C ALA A 292 -14.24 11.51 -0.03
N LEU A 293 -13.74 10.61 -0.90
CA LEU A 293 -14.04 9.18 -0.83
C LEU A 293 -13.53 8.53 0.48
N LEU A 294 -12.40 8.98 0.98
CA LEU A 294 -11.78 8.46 2.20
C LEU A 294 -12.36 9.11 3.47
N GLY A 295 -13.12 10.21 3.34
CA GLY A 295 -13.63 10.97 4.47
C GLY A 295 -12.53 11.73 5.23
N ILE A 296 -11.47 12.12 4.53
CA ILE A 296 -10.34 12.89 5.08
C ILE A 296 -10.63 14.38 4.87
N ALA A 297 -10.55 15.14 5.96
CA ALA A 297 -10.80 16.60 5.96
C ALA A 297 -9.67 17.37 5.22
#